data_4f04f9b06984c84a91e3256e8ce06969
#
_entry.id   4f04f9b06984c84a91e3256e8ce06969
#
_cell.length_a   1.000
_cell.length_b   1.000
_cell.length_c   1.000
_cell.angle_alpha   90.00
_cell.angle_beta   90.00
_cell.angle_gamma   90.00
#
_symmetry.space_group_name_H-M   'P 1'
#
loop_
_entity.id
_entity.type
_entity.pdbx_description
1 polymer ?
#
loop_
_entity_poly.entity_id
_entity_poly.type
_entity_poly.pdbx_seq_one_letter_code
_entity_poly.pdbx_strand_id
1 'polypeptide(L)'
;LGTRPLRTAKATDTWVLAGPAEEVLEPSLTLHGFRYAEVRGVPDLRAEDIELVVVGTDLRRTGWFSSSHALLDQLHENVVWSTRGNFVDLPTDCPQRDERLGWTGDTQIFGPTATFLYDTTGLLCSWLTDLAAEQLPDGAVPHVIPDVNRNSLSSTPAAAWGDAATIVPWTLYQRTGDLEVLERQLPSMRAWVDRIATLAGPDRLWIGGFQYGDWLDPTAPPEDPFGAKVDPDVVATAHLARSSWILAESARLLGHDDEAEKYRILNQEVRAAFAHAFVTPAGRVLSDAQTVYALAIAWDLLPHEHQRQAAGRRLADLVRAAGFRIATGFVGTPLVCDALTATGQLDVAYRLLLQTQCPSWLYPVTMGATTIWERWDSMRPDGSINPGEMTSFNHYALGAVADWLHRTVAGLAPAAPGYRALVVRPQPTAELTRAAARHLSPYGEASVAWERADGRLHLTVHVPVGATAEVYVPGSPAPERVGHGEHRWDVPDPCAAQVLAGSSIPN
;
A
#
# COMPACT_ATOMS: atom_id res chain seq x y z
N LEU A 1 6.17 24.90 -20.16
CA LEU A 1 6.17 23.78 -19.24
C LEU A 1 5.27 24.09 -18.03
N GLY A 2 4.49 23.10 -17.58
CA GLY A 2 3.71 23.19 -16.34
C GLY A 2 4.63 22.97 -15.13
N THR A 3 4.78 23.98 -14.27
CA THR A 3 5.69 23.92 -13.11
C THR A 3 4.94 23.82 -11.78
N ARG A 4 3.60 23.84 -11.78
CA ARG A 4 2.80 23.84 -10.56
C ARG A 4 3.12 22.69 -9.60
N PRO A 5 3.29 21.43 -10.04
CA PRO A 5 3.63 20.31 -9.15
C PRO A 5 5.03 20.41 -8.50
N LEU A 6 5.84 21.36 -8.93
CA LEU A 6 7.16 21.63 -8.33
C LEU A 6 7.06 22.48 -7.06
N ARG A 7 5.92 23.13 -6.81
CA ARG A 7 5.75 24.13 -5.72
C ARG A 7 6.84 25.20 -5.81
N THR A 8 7.71 25.33 -4.80
CA THR A 8 8.80 26.29 -4.72
C THR A 8 10.12 25.76 -5.32
N ALA A 9 10.22 24.46 -5.63
CA ALA A 9 11.41 23.87 -6.23
C ALA A 9 11.64 24.47 -7.63
N LYS A 10 12.79 25.06 -7.84
CA LYS A 10 13.12 25.72 -9.11
C LYS A 10 13.34 24.71 -10.24
N ALA A 11 13.88 23.52 -9.92
CA ALA A 11 14.23 22.46 -10.88
C ALA A 11 14.96 23.01 -12.12
N THR A 12 15.97 23.87 -11.87
CA THR A 12 16.72 24.57 -12.90
C THR A 12 18.19 24.52 -12.55
N ASP A 13 18.98 23.94 -13.45
CA ASP A 13 20.44 23.92 -13.37
C ASP A 13 21.03 24.91 -14.38
N THR A 14 22.14 25.53 -14.01
CA THR A 14 22.84 26.49 -14.86
C THR A 14 24.32 26.17 -14.90
N TRP A 15 24.85 26.02 -16.09
CA TRP A 15 26.27 25.78 -16.32
C TRP A 15 26.92 26.98 -17.01
N VAL A 16 28.13 27.24 -16.60
CA VAL A 16 29.02 28.21 -17.28
C VAL A 16 30.09 27.39 -18.00
N LEU A 17 30.06 27.41 -19.33
CA LEU A 17 30.96 26.62 -20.15
C LEU A 17 32.39 27.16 -20.06
N ALA A 18 33.40 26.29 -20.04
CA ALA A 18 34.79 26.65 -19.92
C ALA A 18 35.41 27.08 -21.25
N GLY A 19 34.86 26.69 -22.38
CA GLY A 19 35.40 27.07 -23.67
C GLY A 19 34.89 26.23 -24.86
N PRO A 20 35.62 26.22 -25.98
CA PRO A 20 35.16 25.57 -27.21
C PRO A 20 35.35 24.03 -27.24
N ALA A 21 35.85 23.41 -26.17
CA ALA A 21 35.99 21.97 -26.10
C ALA A 21 34.63 21.30 -25.85
N GLU A 22 34.54 20.03 -26.17
CA GLU A 22 33.39 19.19 -25.80
C GLU A 22 33.32 19.07 -24.27
N GLU A 23 32.16 19.34 -23.71
CA GLU A 23 31.90 19.27 -22.28
C GLU A 23 30.71 18.37 -21.99
N VAL A 24 30.80 17.55 -20.97
CA VAL A 24 29.67 16.76 -20.41
C VAL A 24 29.13 17.53 -19.21
N LEU A 25 27.83 17.89 -19.27
CA LEU A 25 27.16 18.67 -18.24
C LEU A 25 26.22 17.72 -17.47
N GLU A 26 26.57 17.42 -16.24
CA GLU A 26 25.80 16.55 -15.36
C GLU A 26 25.56 17.26 -14.02
N PRO A 27 24.29 17.30 -13.51
CA PRO A 27 24.03 17.81 -12.17
C PRO A 27 24.72 16.95 -11.11
N SER A 28 25.38 17.57 -10.13
CA SER A 28 26.03 16.90 -9.00
C SER A 28 25.27 17.16 -7.72
N LEU A 29 25.13 16.14 -6.87
CA LEU A 29 24.48 16.20 -5.55
C LEU A 29 23.01 16.64 -5.59
N THR A 30 22.35 16.46 -6.71
CA THR A 30 20.92 16.72 -6.91
C THR A 30 20.34 15.76 -7.92
N LEU A 31 19.01 15.61 -7.87
CA LEU A 31 18.25 14.88 -8.87
C LEU A 31 16.92 15.61 -9.09
N HIS A 32 16.32 15.41 -10.25
CA HIS A 32 15.04 16.00 -10.62
C HIS A 32 14.02 14.93 -11.03
N GLY A 33 12.79 15.04 -10.52
CA GLY A 33 11.65 14.31 -11.04
C GLY A 33 10.96 15.13 -12.12
N PHE A 34 10.91 14.65 -13.38
CA PHE A 34 10.32 15.40 -14.48
C PHE A 34 9.78 14.49 -15.59
N ARG A 35 8.93 15.03 -16.42
CA ARG A 35 8.47 14.42 -17.67
C ARG A 35 8.97 15.19 -18.91
N TYR A 36 9.22 16.48 -18.75
CA TYR A 36 9.69 17.37 -19.81
C TYR A 36 10.84 18.20 -19.31
N ALA A 37 11.86 18.36 -20.14
CA ALA A 37 13.00 19.24 -19.89
C ALA A 37 13.08 20.30 -21.00
N GLU A 38 13.48 21.52 -20.63
CA GLU A 38 13.75 22.61 -21.56
C GLU A 38 15.23 23.00 -21.43
N VAL A 39 15.94 23.01 -22.52
CA VAL A 39 17.34 23.46 -22.58
C VAL A 39 17.41 24.78 -23.32
N ARG A 40 18.16 25.73 -22.76
CA ARG A 40 18.36 27.05 -23.34
C ARG A 40 19.86 27.37 -23.47
N GLY A 41 20.23 28.21 -24.45
CA GLY A 41 21.59 28.70 -24.61
C GLY A 41 22.56 27.76 -25.32
N VAL A 42 22.08 26.61 -25.82
CA VAL A 42 22.89 25.67 -26.60
C VAL A 42 22.36 25.67 -28.03
N PRO A 43 23.09 26.31 -28.99
CA PRO A 43 22.69 26.28 -30.38
C PRO A 43 22.83 24.86 -30.96
N ASP A 44 21.96 24.51 -31.90
CA ASP A 44 21.96 23.25 -32.64
C ASP A 44 21.89 21.97 -31.79
N LEU A 45 21.36 22.04 -30.53
CA LEU A 45 21.17 20.93 -29.65
C LEU A 45 20.22 19.90 -30.28
N ARG A 46 20.61 18.63 -30.28
CA ARG A 46 19.82 17.52 -30.81
C ARG A 46 19.39 16.60 -29.66
N ALA A 47 18.37 15.78 -29.90
CA ALA A 47 17.88 14.85 -28.91
C ALA A 47 18.94 13.81 -28.49
N GLU A 48 19.81 13.38 -29.41
CA GLU A 48 20.93 12.47 -29.16
C GLU A 48 22.05 13.07 -28.31
N ASP A 49 22.08 14.37 -28.12
CA ASP A 49 23.06 15.08 -27.27
C ASP A 49 22.60 15.09 -25.79
N ILE A 50 21.40 14.52 -25.48
CA ILE A 50 20.83 14.48 -24.14
C ILE A 50 20.65 13.01 -23.71
N GLU A 51 21.23 12.67 -22.57
CA GLU A 51 21.04 11.38 -21.91
C GLU A 51 20.20 11.58 -20.64
N LEU A 52 19.20 10.70 -20.43
CA LEU A 52 18.38 10.66 -19.22
C LEU A 52 18.88 9.54 -18.31
N VAL A 53 19.43 9.89 -17.18
CA VAL A 53 19.96 8.94 -16.20
C VAL A 53 18.92 8.68 -15.13
N VAL A 54 18.49 7.40 -14.98
CA VAL A 54 17.58 6.98 -13.91
C VAL A 54 18.38 6.78 -12.64
N VAL A 55 18.09 7.59 -11.63
CA VAL A 55 18.73 7.51 -10.31
C VAL A 55 17.78 6.84 -9.30
N GLY A 56 18.31 5.98 -8.45
CA GLY A 56 17.57 5.30 -7.39
C GLY A 56 18.50 4.44 -6.56
N THR A 57 18.03 3.94 -5.42
CA THR A 57 18.74 2.89 -4.68
C THR A 57 18.79 1.63 -5.53
N ASP A 58 19.95 0.97 -5.60
CA ASP A 58 20.15 -0.26 -6.37
C ASP A 58 19.48 -1.46 -5.67
N LEU A 59 18.16 -1.43 -5.64
CA LEU A 59 17.33 -2.49 -5.05
C LEU A 59 17.14 -3.63 -6.06
N ARG A 60 17.49 -4.85 -5.62
CA ARG A 60 17.22 -6.03 -6.43
C ARG A 60 15.71 -6.25 -6.61
N ARG A 61 15.25 -6.34 -7.87
CA ARG A 61 13.87 -6.69 -8.18
C ARG A 61 13.57 -8.12 -7.71
N THR A 62 12.49 -8.28 -6.92
CA THR A 62 12.07 -9.58 -6.36
C THR A 62 10.66 -9.99 -6.73
N GLY A 63 9.81 -9.07 -7.18
CA GLY A 63 8.42 -9.37 -7.47
C GLY A 63 7.95 -8.90 -8.85
N TRP A 64 7.13 -9.73 -9.51
CA TRP A 64 6.53 -9.46 -10.82
C TRP A 64 5.07 -9.87 -10.81
N PHE A 65 4.29 -9.18 -11.63
CA PHE A 65 2.89 -9.48 -11.88
C PHE A 65 2.57 -9.27 -13.36
N SER A 66 1.65 -10.04 -13.89
CA SER A 66 1.05 -9.82 -15.21
C SER A 66 -0.38 -10.36 -15.24
N SER A 67 -1.19 -9.82 -16.15
CA SER A 67 -2.57 -10.25 -16.34
C SER A 67 -2.99 -10.25 -17.81
N SER A 68 -4.25 -10.59 -18.10
CA SER A 68 -4.83 -10.39 -19.43
C SER A 68 -5.38 -8.98 -19.66
N HIS A 69 -5.26 -8.06 -18.69
CA HIS A 69 -5.83 -6.72 -18.75
C HIS A 69 -4.73 -5.66 -18.83
N ALA A 70 -4.53 -5.07 -20.00
CA ALA A 70 -3.42 -4.18 -20.27
C ALA A 70 -3.33 -2.96 -19.32
N LEU A 71 -4.48 -2.40 -18.88
CA LEU A 71 -4.46 -1.29 -17.93
C LEU A 71 -4.02 -1.72 -16.52
N LEU A 72 -4.27 -2.97 -16.10
CA LEU A 72 -3.75 -3.49 -14.83
C LEU A 72 -2.24 -3.71 -14.90
N ASP A 73 -1.75 -4.23 -16.03
CA ASP A 73 -0.32 -4.41 -16.22
C ASP A 73 0.38 -3.04 -16.22
N GLN A 74 -0.21 -2.03 -16.86
CA GLN A 74 0.31 -0.66 -16.82
C GLN A 74 0.23 -0.04 -15.42
N LEU A 75 -0.87 -0.26 -14.68
CA LEU A 75 -0.98 0.16 -13.28
C LEU A 75 0.17 -0.44 -12.44
N HIS A 76 0.42 -1.73 -12.58
CA HIS A 76 1.50 -2.40 -11.87
C HIS A 76 2.87 -1.82 -12.24
N GLU A 77 3.10 -1.54 -13.52
CA GLU A 77 4.34 -0.91 -13.97
C GLU A 77 4.48 0.52 -13.43
N ASN A 78 3.38 1.28 -13.33
CA ASN A 78 3.38 2.59 -12.68
C ASN A 78 3.77 2.50 -11.20
N VAL A 79 3.33 1.47 -10.48
CA VAL A 79 3.75 1.21 -9.09
C VAL A 79 5.25 0.95 -9.00
N VAL A 80 5.77 0.14 -9.93
CA VAL A 80 7.22 -0.15 -10.03
C VAL A 80 8.04 1.11 -10.25
N TRP A 81 7.63 1.95 -11.18
CA TRP A 81 8.33 3.20 -11.48
C TRP A 81 8.21 4.22 -10.35
N SER A 82 7.07 4.27 -9.66
CA SER A 82 6.92 5.12 -8.48
C SER A 82 7.82 4.67 -7.33
N THR A 83 7.98 3.35 -7.13
CA THR A 83 8.94 2.83 -6.16
C THR A 83 10.36 3.25 -6.52
N ARG A 84 10.79 3.06 -7.77
CA ARG A 84 12.15 3.41 -8.22
C ARG A 84 12.45 4.90 -8.11
N GLY A 85 11.48 5.76 -8.45
CA GLY A 85 11.66 7.21 -8.44
C GLY A 85 11.63 7.85 -7.05
N ASN A 86 11.16 7.12 -6.04
CA ASN A 86 11.01 7.61 -4.68
C ASN A 86 11.90 6.92 -3.66
N PHE A 87 12.30 5.66 -3.90
CA PHE A 87 13.23 4.95 -3.02
C PHE A 87 14.67 5.30 -3.41
N VAL A 88 15.12 6.46 -2.94
CA VAL A 88 16.45 7.02 -3.21
C VAL A 88 17.10 7.29 -1.86
N ASP A 89 17.86 6.32 -1.36
CA ASP A 89 18.47 6.26 -0.04
C ASP A 89 17.46 6.13 1.12
N LEU A 90 16.32 6.79 0.99
CA LEU A 90 15.17 6.68 1.90
C LEU A 90 13.85 6.68 1.11
N PRO A 91 12.73 6.23 1.69
CA PRO A 91 11.44 6.17 0.99
C PRO A 91 10.76 7.55 0.96
N THR A 92 11.17 8.42 0.03
CA THR A 92 10.56 9.75 -0.12
C THR A 92 9.16 9.67 -0.75
N ASP A 93 8.28 10.62 -0.42
CA ASP A 93 6.91 10.69 -0.93
C ASP A 93 6.84 11.05 -2.42
N CYS A 94 7.73 11.93 -2.89
CA CYS A 94 7.75 12.45 -4.24
C CYS A 94 9.18 12.87 -4.66
N PRO A 95 9.54 12.82 -5.98
CA PRO A 95 10.91 13.12 -6.40
C PRO A 95 11.11 14.56 -6.93
N GLN A 96 10.04 15.33 -7.23
CA GLN A 96 10.14 16.51 -8.08
C GLN A 96 10.03 17.85 -7.35
N ARG A 97 9.43 17.90 -6.17
CA ARG A 97 9.17 19.13 -5.43
C ARG A 97 10.08 19.28 -4.21
N ASP A 98 10.04 20.41 -3.55
CA ASP A 98 10.86 20.75 -2.39
C ASP A 98 10.54 19.94 -1.13
N GLU A 99 9.45 19.20 -1.09
CA GLU A 99 9.11 18.24 -0.01
C GLU A 99 10.12 17.08 -0.01
N ARG A 100 9.96 16.07 -0.85
CA ARG A 100 10.84 14.89 -0.97
C ARG A 100 11.30 14.34 0.39
N LEU A 101 10.33 14.01 1.25
CA LEU A 101 10.57 13.60 2.63
C LEU A 101 10.20 12.12 2.82
N GLY A 102 10.88 11.47 3.77
CA GLY A 102 10.57 10.10 4.19
C GLY A 102 9.34 10.01 5.07
N TRP A 103 8.16 10.25 4.49
CA TRP A 103 6.88 10.22 5.19
C TRP A 103 6.58 8.83 5.75
N THR A 104 6.36 8.78 7.05
CA THR A 104 6.15 7.51 7.79
C THR A 104 4.80 6.88 7.43
N GLY A 105 3.76 7.69 7.24
CA GLY A 105 2.44 7.22 6.80
C GLY A 105 2.50 6.51 5.45
N ASP A 106 3.13 7.14 4.47
CA ASP A 106 3.32 6.59 3.12
C ASP A 106 4.08 5.27 3.13
N THR A 107 5.18 5.24 3.88
CA THR A 107 6.05 4.07 3.96
C THR A 107 5.32 2.87 4.55
N GLN A 108 4.54 3.08 5.63
CA GLN A 108 3.85 1.96 6.27
C GLN A 108 2.71 1.37 5.42
N ILE A 109 1.92 2.19 4.71
CA ILE A 109 0.83 1.68 3.87
C ILE A 109 1.35 0.98 2.62
N PHE A 110 2.51 1.39 2.11
CA PHE A 110 3.11 0.84 0.90
C PHE A 110 4.09 -0.32 1.17
N GLY A 111 4.52 -0.49 2.41
CA GLY A 111 5.50 -1.50 2.82
C GLY A 111 5.24 -2.91 2.27
N PRO A 112 4.01 -3.47 2.33
CA PRO A 112 3.70 -4.77 1.76
C PRO A 112 3.95 -4.86 0.25
N THR A 113 3.63 -3.81 -0.50
CA THR A 113 3.88 -3.72 -1.94
C THR A 113 5.39 -3.60 -2.23
N ALA A 114 6.07 -2.67 -1.54
CA ALA A 114 7.50 -2.44 -1.74
C ALA A 114 8.33 -3.71 -1.51
N THR A 115 8.07 -4.41 -0.41
CA THR A 115 8.78 -5.65 -0.02
C THR A 115 8.48 -6.85 -0.91
N PHE A 116 7.38 -6.84 -1.65
CA PHE A 116 7.15 -7.83 -2.71
C PHE A 116 7.93 -7.48 -3.97
N LEU A 117 7.88 -6.21 -4.39
CA LEU A 117 8.47 -5.74 -5.64
C LEU A 117 9.99 -5.77 -5.64
N TYR A 118 10.59 -5.40 -4.52
CA TYR A 118 12.03 -5.23 -4.36
C TYR A 118 12.53 -5.79 -3.03
N ASP A 119 13.79 -6.19 -2.98
CA ASP A 119 14.49 -6.45 -1.74
C ASP A 119 14.80 -5.12 -1.05
N THR A 120 13.85 -4.67 -0.27
CA THR A 120 13.93 -3.38 0.45
C THR A 120 14.47 -3.54 1.87
N THR A 121 14.91 -4.74 2.25
CA THR A 121 15.29 -5.07 3.64
C THR A 121 16.38 -4.13 4.15
N GLY A 122 17.46 -3.96 3.39
CA GLY A 122 18.56 -3.08 3.79
C GLY A 122 18.14 -1.61 3.94
N LEU A 123 17.41 -1.09 2.95
CA LEU A 123 16.92 0.30 2.95
C LEU A 123 15.97 0.56 4.13
N LEU A 124 14.96 -0.29 4.31
CA LEU A 124 13.98 -0.08 5.38
C LEU A 124 14.53 -0.35 6.77
N CYS A 125 15.47 -1.29 6.94
CA CYS A 125 16.16 -1.47 8.24
C CYS A 125 17.05 -0.28 8.59
N SER A 126 17.74 0.33 7.62
CA SER A 126 18.48 1.58 7.81
C SER A 126 17.54 2.72 8.24
N TRP A 127 16.48 2.94 7.47
CA TRP A 127 15.48 3.96 7.76
C TRP A 127 14.78 3.77 9.13
N LEU A 128 14.50 2.53 9.54
CA LEU A 128 13.96 2.20 10.87
C LEU A 128 14.95 2.49 11.99
N THR A 129 16.26 2.41 11.73
CA THR A 129 17.29 2.82 12.70
C THR A 129 17.22 4.33 12.94
N ASP A 130 17.06 5.11 11.87
CA ASP A 130 16.89 6.56 11.97
C ASP A 130 15.58 6.91 12.68
N LEU A 131 14.47 6.21 12.36
CA LEU A 131 13.19 6.39 13.05
C LEU A 131 13.33 6.17 14.56
N ALA A 132 13.99 5.09 14.97
CA ALA A 132 14.19 4.80 16.39
C ALA A 132 15.11 5.83 17.08
N ALA A 133 16.11 6.35 16.36
CA ALA A 133 17.04 7.36 16.88
C ALA A 133 16.38 8.75 17.01
N GLU A 134 15.42 9.07 16.15
CA GLU A 134 14.72 10.35 16.13
C GLU A 134 13.38 10.32 16.89
N GLN A 135 12.94 9.15 17.34
CA GLN A 135 11.74 9.01 18.19
C GLN A 135 11.88 9.87 19.43
N LEU A 136 10.83 10.63 19.76
CA LEU A 136 10.85 11.60 20.85
C LEU A 136 10.92 10.89 22.22
N PRO A 137 11.44 11.56 23.27
CA PRO A 137 11.55 10.96 24.60
C PRO A 137 10.22 10.51 25.22
N ASP A 138 9.10 11.07 24.78
CA ASP A 138 7.75 10.66 25.19
C ASP A 138 7.18 9.51 24.38
N GLY A 139 7.92 8.99 23.40
CA GLY A 139 7.55 7.88 22.53
C GLY A 139 6.89 8.28 21.22
N ALA A 140 6.62 9.58 20.99
CA ALA A 140 6.07 10.03 19.72
C ALA A 140 7.05 9.78 18.56
N VAL A 141 6.51 9.37 17.43
CA VAL A 141 7.28 9.16 16.19
C VAL A 141 7.08 10.38 15.30
N PRO A 142 8.16 11.00 14.79
CA PRO A 142 8.05 12.09 13.82
C PRO A 142 7.31 11.64 12.55
N HIS A 143 6.63 12.57 11.89
CA HIS A 143 5.85 12.25 10.68
C HIS A 143 6.71 11.99 9.45
N VAL A 144 7.95 12.50 9.46
CA VAL A 144 8.97 12.28 8.42
C VAL A 144 10.27 11.83 9.05
N ILE A 145 10.99 10.95 8.39
CA ILE A 145 12.30 10.46 8.81
C ILE A 145 13.27 10.57 7.63
N PRO A 146 14.39 11.31 7.78
CA PRO A 146 14.82 12.12 8.94
C PRO A 146 13.84 13.25 9.28
N ASP A 147 13.72 13.60 10.58
CA ASP A 147 12.88 14.70 11.04
C ASP A 147 13.53 16.08 10.77
N VAL A 148 13.27 16.59 9.59
CA VAL A 148 13.73 17.92 9.17
C VAL A 148 12.83 19.04 9.70
N ASN A 149 11.69 18.71 10.30
CA ASN A 149 10.64 19.64 10.74
C ASN A 149 10.55 19.79 12.27
N ARG A 150 11.65 19.62 12.99
CA ARG A 150 11.75 19.51 14.45
C ARG A 150 10.96 20.54 15.31
N ASN A 151 10.50 21.62 14.71
CA ASN A 151 9.76 22.69 15.38
C ASN A 151 8.31 22.80 14.92
N SER A 152 7.76 21.80 14.24
CA SER A 152 6.43 21.81 13.64
C SER A 152 5.51 20.74 14.24
N LEU A 153 4.39 20.50 13.57
CA LEU A 153 3.40 19.47 13.93
C LEU A 153 3.98 18.05 14.02
N SER A 154 5.17 17.80 13.47
CA SER A 154 5.83 16.48 13.47
C SER A 154 6.12 15.90 14.87
N SER A 155 6.07 16.70 15.91
CA SER A 155 6.19 16.25 17.31
C SER A 155 4.88 15.75 17.93
N THR A 156 3.74 15.90 17.24
CA THR A 156 2.44 15.48 17.73
C THR A 156 2.14 14.06 17.24
N PRO A 157 1.82 13.09 18.13
CA PRO A 157 1.48 11.74 17.69
C PRO A 157 0.32 11.74 16.70
N ALA A 158 0.48 11.08 15.56
CA ALA A 158 -0.54 10.91 14.54
C ALA A 158 -0.67 9.45 14.14
N ALA A 159 -1.89 8.94 14.16
CA ALA A 159 -2.21 7.58 13.73
C ALA A 159 -1.88 7.38 12.24
N ALA A 160 -1.58 6.16 11.86
CA ALA A 160 -1.04 5.72 10.58
C ALA A 160 0.41 6.17 10.34
N TRP A 161 0.77 7.42 10.66
CA TRP A 161 2.14 7.92 10.50
C TRP A 161 3.07 7.31 11.55
N GLY A 162 2.81 7.53 12.84
CA GLY A 162 3.65 6.96 13.89
C GLY A 162 3.59 5.43 13.97
N ASP A 163 2.53 4.81 13.47
CA ASP A 163 2.38 3.36 13.40
C ASP A 163 3.40 2.68 12.46
N ALA A 164 4.17 3.45 11.69
CA ALA A 164 5.32 2.96 10.97
C ALA A 164 6.32 2.24 11.89
N ALA A 165 6.46 2.68 13.14
CA ALA A 165 7.30 2.04 14.16
C ALA A 165 6.93 0.58 14.44
N THR A 166 5.67 0.20 14.21
CA THR A 166 5.19 -1.18 14.43
C THR A 166 4.94 -1.92 13.12
N ILE A 167 4.29 -1.28 12.15
CA ILE A 167 3.82 -1.91 10.91
C ILE A 167 4.97 -2.24 9.96
N VAL A 168 5.98 -1.37 9.85
CA VAL A 168 7.10 -1.59 8.92
C VAL A 168 7.99 -2.76 9.38
N PRO A 169 8.46 -2.83 10.65
CA PRO A 169 9.22 -3.99 11.12
C PRO A 169 8.43 -5.30 11.01
N TRP A 170 7.13 -5.26 11.32
CA TRP A 170 6.24 -6.42 11.19
C TRP A 170 6.16 -6.89 9.74
N THR A 171 6.00 -5.96 8.79
CA THR A 171 5.97 -6.26 7.36
C THR A 171 7.28 -6.90 6.89
N LEU A 172 8.42 -6.35 7.30
CA LEU A 172 9.74 -6.93 7.00
C LEU A 172 9.86 -8.34 7.54
N TYR A 173 9.50 -8.57 8.81
CA TYR A 173 9.49 -9.91 9.39
C TYR A 173 8.61 -10.88 8.60
N GLN A 174 7.40 -10.48 8.22
CA GLN A 174 6.52 -11.33 7.42
C GLN A 174 7.14 -11.71 6.06
N ARG A 175 7.90 -10.82 5.45
CA ARG A 175 8.51 -11.04 4.13
C ARG A 175 9.83 -11.79 4.19
N THR A 176 10.63 -11.57 5.23
CA THR A 176 11.98 -12.14 5.35
C THR A 176 12.07 -13.35 6.28
N GLY A 177 11.24 -13.40 7.30
CA GLY A 177 11.35 -14.36 8.41
C GLY A 177 12.42 -13.98 9.42
N ASP A 178 13.02 -12.81 9.29
CA ASP A 178 14.12 -12.34 10.15
C ASP A 178 13.57 -11.74 11.46
N LEU A 179 13.74 -12.47 12.56
CA LEU A 179 13.36 -12.03 13.91
C LEU A 179 14.23 -10.89 14.43
N GLU A 180 15.46 -10.74 13.94
CA GLU A 180 16.37 -9.68 14.39
C GLU A 180 15.82 -8.28 14.09
N VAL A 181 15.02 -8.14 13.03
CA VAL A 181 14.31 -6.89 12.72
C VAL A 181 13.35 -6.52 13.84
N LEU A 182 12.57 -7.49 14.36
CA LEU A 182 11.66 -7.26 15.47
C LEU A 182 12.41 -6.97 16.76
N GLU A 183 13.48 -7.74 17.05
CA GLU A 183 14.30 -7.57 18.24
C GLU A 183 14.90 -6.16 18.31
N ARG A 184 15.51 -5.70 17.23
CA ARG A 184 16.10 -4.34 17.14
C ARG A 184 15.06 -3.23 17.31
N GLN A 185 13.85 -3.41 16.77
CA GLN A 185 12.82 -2.39 16.78
C GLN A 185 11.88 -2.48 18.00
N LEU A 186 11.91 -3.55 18.80
CA LEU A 186 11.02 -3.73 19.93
C LEU A 186 10.97 -2.54 20.92
N PRO A 187 12.11 -1.89 21.27
CA PRO A 187 12.09 -0.70 22.12
C PRO A 187 11.30 0.48 21.52
N SER A 188 11.49 0.73 20.22
CA SER A 188 10.76 1.79 19.50
C SER A 188 9.26 1.47 19.38
N MET A 189 8.92 0.23 19.03
CA MET A 189 7.54 -0.25 18.98
C MET A 189 6.82 -0.06 20.32
N ARG A 190 7.50 -0.41 21.42
CA ARG A 190 6.99 -0.26 22.79
C ARG A 190 6.75 1.21 23.15
N ALA A 191 7.74 2.07 22.90
CA ALA A 191 7.63 3.49 23.19
C ALA A 191 6.44 4.13 22.45
N TRP A 192 6.24 3.78 21.18
CA TRP A 192 5.09 4.25 20.40
C TRP A 192 3.77 3.76 20.98
N VAL A 193 3.60 2.46 21.21
CA VAL A 193 2.34 1.89 21.71
C VAL A 193 2.01 2.40 23.12
N ASP A 194 3.00 2.50 24.03
CA ASP A 194 2.78 3.03 25.37
C ASP A 194 2.37 4.52 25.31
N ARG A 195 2.95 5.31 24.37
CA ARG A 195 2.57 6.70 24.15
C ARG A 195 1.12 6.85 23.72
N ILE A 196 0.70 6.12 22.68
CA ILE A 196 -0.68 6.25 22.17
C ILE A 196 -1.70 5.60 23.11
N ALA A 197 -1.33 4.57 23.88
CA ALA A 197 -2.17 4.03 24.93
C ALA A 197 -2.37 5.04 26.09
N THR A 198 -1.35 5.83 26.39
CA THR A 198 -1.45 6.93 27.37
C THR A 198 -2.42 8.00 26.88
N LEU A 199 -2.39 8.35 25.58
CA LEU A 199 -3.33 9.31 24.99
C LEU A 199 -4.77 8.78 24.97
N ALA A 200 -4.96 7.50 24.71
CA ALA A 200 -6.28 6.86 24.75
C ALA A 200 -6.85 6.75 26.17
N GLY A 201 -6.01 6.83 27.19
CA GLY A 201 -6.44 6.82 28.59
C GLY A 201 -7.15 5.54 29.03
N PRO A 202 -7.91 5.60 30.16
CA PRO A 202 -8.62 4.45 30.69
C PRO A 202 -9.77 3.97 29.80
N ASP A 203 -10.32 4.85 28.97
CA ASP A 203 -11.42 4.52 28.06
C ASP A 203 -10.94 3.75 26.81
N ARG A 204 -9.63 3.64 26.61
CA ARG A 204 -9.00 2.95 25.45
C ARG A 204 -9.44 3.50 24.09
N LEU A 205 -9.84 4.74 24.04
CA LEU A 205 -10.24 5.45 22.82
C LEU A 205 -9.27 6.59 22.57
N TRP A 206 -8.53 6.54 21.47
CA TRP A 206 -7.66 7.65 21.09
C TRP A 206 -8.49 8.70 20.37
N ILE A 207 -8.94 9.70 21.15
CA ILE A 207 -9.84 10.76 20.73
C ILE A 207 -9.14 12.10 20.83
N GLY A 208 -9.35 12.93 19.81
CA GLY A 208 -8.79 14.28 19.74
C GLY A 208 -7.30 14.32 19.43
N GLY A 209 -6.73 15.53 19.54
CA GLY A 209 -5.37 15.82 19.10
C GLY A 209 -5.29 15.99 17.58
N PHE A 210 -4.06 16.12 17.06
CA PHE A 210 -3.83 16.21 15.63
C PHE A 210 -3.87 14.81 14.98
N GLN A 211 -4.60 14.69 13.89
CA GLN A 211 -4.66 13.46 13.09
C GLN A 211 -4.75 13.81 11.60
N TYR A 212 -4.07 13.04 10.76
CA TYR A 212 -4.26 13.13 9.30
C TYR A 212 -5.57 12.48 8.85
N GLY A 213 -6.12 11.56 9.64
CA GLY A 213 -7.32 10.80 9.28
C GLY A 213 -7.09 9.93 8.03
N ASP A 214 -8.10 9.86 7.17
CA ASP A 214 -7.97 9.19 5.86
C ASP A 214 -7.46 10.21 4.80
N TRP A 215 -6.19 10.56 4.90
CA TRP A 215 -5.52 11.61 4.12
C TRP A 215 -5.83 11.50 2.63
N LEU A 216 -6.19 12.63 2.02
CA LEU A 216 -6.57 12.74 0.61
C LEU A 216 -7.74 11.84 0.19
N ASP A 217 -8.74 11.65 1.08
CA ASP A 217 -10.05 11.14 0.67
C ASP A 217 -10.53 11.91 -0.58
N PRO A 218 -11.05 11.24 -1.61
CA PRO A 218 -11.51 11.90 -2.84
C PRO A 218 -12.58 12.98 -2.63
N THR A 219 -13.28 12.97 -1.49
CA THR A 219 -14.28 14.00 -1.13
C THR A 219 -13.67 15.21 -0.47
N ALA A 220 -12.38 15.14 -0.06
CA ALA A 220 -11.67 16.27 0.50
C ALA A 220 -11.44 17.34 -0.58
N PRO A 221 -11.77 18.61 -0.32
CA PRO A 221 -11.57 19.68 -1.30
C PRO A 221 -10.07 19.93 -1.53
N PRO A 222 -9.69 20.48 -2.69
CA PRO A 222 -8.28 20.70 -3.02
C PRO A 222 -7.53 21.59 -2.00
N GLU A 223 -8.23 22.49 -1.34
CA GLU A 223 -7.71 23.42 -0.32
C GLU A 223 -7.67 22.85 1.10
N ASP A 224 -8.36 21.73 1.34
CA ASP A 224 -8.41 21.08 2.66
C ASP A 224 -8.23 19.56 2.52
N PRO A 225 -6.99 19.07 2.42
CA PRO A 225 -6.70 17.64 2.27
C PRO A 225 -7.05 16.81 3.51
N PHE A 226 -7.34 17.45 4.66
CA PHE A 226 -7.81 16.81 5.89
C PHE A 226 -9.33 16.60 5.90
N GLY A 227 -10.07 17.20 4.98
CA GLY A 227 -11.54 17.17 4.91
C GLY A 227 -12.12 15.80 4.53
N ALA A 228 -11.53 14.71 5.03
CA ALA A 228 -12.01 13.37 4.83
C ALA A 228 -13.39 13.15 5.46
N LYS A 229 -14.18 12.25 4.86
CA LYS A 229 -15.49 11.84 5.38
C LYS A 229 -15.38 11.07 6.70
N VAL A 230 -14.24 10.45 6.93
CA VAL A 230 -13.99 9.59 8.09
C VAL A 230 -13.59 10.41 9.29
N ASP A 231 -14.25 10.16 10.43
CA ASP A 231 -13.85 10.70 11.72
C ASP A 231 -12.42 10.23 12.06
N PRO A 232 -11.46 11.14 12.27
CA PRO A 232 -10.08 10.80 12.56
C PRO A 232 -9.89 9.99 13.85
N ASP A 233 -10.79 10.12 14.83
CA ASP A 233 -10.74 9.38 16.08
C ASP A 233 -11.00 7.86 15.86
N VAL A 234 -11.87 7.53 14.90
CA VAL A 234 -12.08 6.13 14.49
C VAL A 234 -10.81 5.54 13.88
N VAL A 235 -10.12 6.31 13.03
CA VAL A 235 -8.85 5.90 12.43
C VAL A 235 -7.79 5.72 13.51
N ALA A 236 -7.68 6.67 14.43
CA ALA A 236 -6.68 6.66 15.50
C ALA A 236 -6.87 5.44 16.44
N THR A 237 -8.08 5.19 16.88
CA THR A 237 -8.38 4.03 17.76
C THR A 237 -8.18 2.71 17.04
N ALA A 238 -8.50 2.61 15.76
CA ALA A 238 -8.23 1.41 14.95
C ALA A 238 -6.72 1.13 14.84
N HIS A 239 -5.90 2.16 14.65
CA HIS A 239 -4.44 2.01 14.61
C HIS A 239 -3.84 1.62 15.96
N LEU A 240 -4.35 2.16 17.07
CA LEU A 240 -3.96 1.70 18.42
C LEU A 240 -4.25 0.20 18.60
N ALA A 241 -5.40 -0.30 18.15
CA ALA A 241 -5.69 -1.73 18.16
C ALA A 241 -4.71 -2.50 17.28
N ARG A 242 -4.38 -2.01 16.08
CA ARG A 242 -3.44 -2.68 15.18
C ARG A 242 -2.03 -2.74 15.76
N SER A 243 -1.50 -1.61 16.22
CA SER A 243 -0.15 -1.50 16.77
C SER A 243 0.03 -2.30 18.06
N SER A 244 -0.96 -2.31 18.95
CA SER A 244 -0.92 -3.13 20.17
C SER A 244 -0.94 -4.64 19.84
N TRP A 245 -1.67 -5.08 18.82
CA TRP A 245 -1.64 -6.46 18.37
C TRP A 245 -0.27 -6.85 17.80
N ILE A 246 0.31 -5.99 16.92
CA ILE A 246 1.63 -6.24 16.35
C ILE A 246 2.69 -6.35 17.45
N LEU A 247 2.66 -5.44 18.42
CA LEU A 247 3.62 -5.45 19.52
C LEU A 247 3.47 -6.70 20.39
N ALA A 248 2.24 -7.12 20.71
CA ALA A 248 1.98 -8.36 21.46
C ALA A 248 2.55 -9.59 20.74
N GLU A 249 2.31 -9.70 19.42
CA GLU A 249 2.83 -10.82 18.62
C GLU A 249 4.36 -10.76 18.49
N SER A 250 4.95 -9.57 18.32
CA SER A 250 6.40 -9.41 18.26
C SER A 250 7.07 -9.81 19.57
N ALA A 251 6.54 -9.37 20.71
CA ALA A 251 7.02 -9.76 22.04
C ALA A 251 6.92 -11.26 22.25
N ARG A 252 5.81 -11.89 21.89
CA ARG A 252 5.60 -13.34 21.96
C ARG A 252 6.63 -14.12 21.13
N LEU A 253 6.89 -13.67 19.89
CA LEU A 253 7.87 -14.32 19.01
C LEU A 253 9.30 -14.22 19.54
N LEU A 254 9.60 -13.16 20.28
CA LEU A 254 10.92 -12.93 20.91
C LEU A 254 11.03 -13.56 22.31
N GLY A 255 9.98 -14.21 22.82
CA GLY A 255 9.99 -14.86 24.13
C GLY A 255 9.82 -13.92 25.32
N HIS A 256 9.30 -12.71 25.09
CA HIS A 256 8.97 -11.73 26.14
C HIS A 256 7.51 -11.93 26.61
N ASP A 257 7.23 -13.05 27.28
CA ASP A 257 5.86 -13.52 27.57
C ASP A 257 5.04 -12.51 28.40
N ASP A 258 5.63 -11.85 29.41
CA ASP A 258 4.94 -10.86 30.25
C ASP A 258 4.53 -9.62 29.42
N GLU A 259 5.39 -9.17 28.51
CA GLU A 259 5.08 -8.07 27.61
C GLU A 259 4.03 -8.47 26.57
N ALA A 260 4.15 -9.65 26.00
CA ALA A 260 3.18 -10.19 25.06
C ALA A 260 1.78 -10.22 25.68
N GLU A 261 1.66 -10.67 26.91
CA GLU A 261 0.39 -10.68 27.64
C GLU A 261 -0.12 -9.27 27.95
N LYS A 262 0.75 -8.33 28.40
CA LYS A 262 0.40 -6.93 28.65
C LYS A 262 -0.27 -6.31 27.41
N TYR A 263 0.38 -6.44 26.24
CA TYR A 263 -0.13 -5.81 25.02
C TYR A 263 -1.27 -6.58 24.35
N ARG A 264 -1.38 -7.87 24.60
CA ARG A 264 -2.55 -8.67 24.22
C ARG A 264 -3.80 -8.20 24.98
N ILE A 265 -3.68 -7.95 26.28
CA ILE A 265 -4.76 -7.38 27.09
C ILE A 265 -5.13 -5.97 26.58
N LEU A 266 -4.15 -5.11 26.37
CA LEU A 266 -4.39 -3.78 25.80
C LEU A 266 -5.14 -3.86 24.47
N ASN A 267 -4.73 -4.73 23.56
CA ASN A 267 -5.41 -4.93 22.28
C ASN A 267 -6.87 -5.34 22.47
N GLN A 268 -7.14 -6.28 23.37
CA GLN A 268 -8.51 -6.70 23.65
C GLN A 268 -9.37 -5.58 24.21
N GLU A 269 -8.83 -4.77 25.13
CA GLU A 269 -9.53 -3.63 25.71
C GLU A 269 -9.83 -2.56 24.66
N VAL A 270 -8.86 -2.24 23.78
CA VAL A 270 -9.05 -1.28 22.68
C VAL A 270 -10.09 -1.78 21.67
N ARG A 271 -10.05 -3.05 21.29
CA ARG A 271 -11.05 -3.63 20.38
C ARG A 271 -12.46 -3.59 21.00
N ALA A 272 -12.58 -3.88 22.28
CA ALA A 272 -13.85 -3.79 23.00
C ALA A 272 -14.37 -2.33 23.07
N ALA A 273 -13.49 -1.37 23.37
CA ALA A 273 -13.79 0.05 23.38
C ALA A 273 -14.22 0.57 21.99
N PHE A 274 -13.48 0.19 20.94
CA PHE A 274 -13.83 0.50 19.56
C PHE A 274 -15.23 -0.02 19.20
N ALA A 275 -15.50 -1.28 19.50
CA ALA A 275 -16.79 -1.91 19.22
C ALA A 275 -17.92 -1.21 19.98
N HIS A 276 -17.69 -0.84 21.24
CA HIS A 276 -18.69 -0.15 22.05
C HIS A 276 -18.98 1.27 21.57
N ALA A 277 -17.94 2.02 21.23
CA ALA A 277 -18.07 3.44 20.89
C ALA A 277 -18.49 3.67 19.44
N PHE A 278 -17.99 2.86 18.50
CA PHE A 278 -18.08 3.14 17.06
C PHE A 278 -18.91 2.15 16.27
N VAL A 279 -19.35 1.02 16.87
CA VAL A 279 -20.07 -0.03 16.14
C VAL A 279 -21.46 -0.23 16.71
N THR A 280 -22.47 -0.15 15.86
CA THR A 280 -23.85 -0.51 16.27
C THR A 280 -24.03 -2.03 16.38
N PRO A 281 -25.04 -2.52 17.14
CA PRO A 281 -25.35 -3.95 17.18
C PRO A 281 -25.58 -4.60 15.80
N ALA A 282 -26.04 -3.81 14.81
CA ALA A 282 -26.26 -4.25 13.43
C ALA A 282 -25.00 -4.22 12.55
N GLY A 283 -23.81 -3.87 13.10
CA GLY A 283 -22.55 -3.83 12.36
C GLY A 283 -22.34 -2.57 11.53
N ARG A 284 -23.05 -1.48 11.78
CA ARG A 284 -22.72 -0.16 11.22
C ARG A 284 -21.60 0.48 12.02
N VAL A 285 -20.64 1.08 11.31
CA VAL A 285 -19.50 1.78 11.90
C VAL A 285 -19.71 3.29 11.76
N LEU A 286 -19.30 4.06 12.74
CA LEU A 286 -19.36 5.53 12.74
C LEU A 286 -18.71 6.07 11.45
N SER A 287 -19.18 7.22 10.96
CA SER A 287 -18.85 7.86 9.69
C SER A 287 -19.41 7.17 8.42
N ASP A 288 -19.82 5.92 8.48
CA ASP A 288 -20.44 5.16 7.39
C ASP A 288 -19.73 5.34 6.02
N ALA A 289 -18.41 5.27 6.01
CA ALA A 289 -17.53 5.45 4.86
C ALA A 289 -16.77 4.16 4.50
N GLN A 290 -16.27 4.04 3.27
CA GLN A 290 -15.56 2.84 2.81
C GLN A 290 -14.38 2.49 3.74
N THR A 291 -13.61 3.47 4.17
CA THR A 291 -12.40 3.29 5.00
C THR A 291 -12.70 2.69 6.36
N VAL A 292 -13.73 3.15 7.09
CA VAL A 292 -14.01 2.62 8.43
C VAL A 292 -14.42 1.15 8.39
N TYR A 293 -15.13 0.73 7.35
CA TYR A 293 -15.46 -0.69 7.16
C TYR A 293 -14.24 -1.51 6.74
N ALA A 294 -13.38 -0.95 5.89
CA ALA A 294 -12.14 -1.60 5.49
C ALA A 294 -11.22 -1.84 6.70
N LEU A 295 -11.00 -0.84 7.54
CA LEU A 295 -10.25 -0.97 8.80
C LEU A 295 -10.88 -1.99 9.75
N ALA A 296 -12.18 -1.88 10.00
CA ALA A 296 -12.87 -2.73 10.97
C ALA A 296 -12.87 -4.21 10.57
N ILE A 297 -12.98 -4.50 9.27
CA ILE A 297 -12.93 -5.87 8.73
C ILE A 297 -11.50 -6.40 8.71
N ALA A 298 -10.55 -5.61 8.19
CA ALA A 298 -9.17 -6.05 8.02
C ALA A 298 -8.45 -6.30 9.35
N TRP A 299 -8.77 -5.54 10.40
CA TRP A 299 -8.12 -5.62 11.70
C TRP A 299 -8.97 -6.25 12.79
N ASP A 300 -10.05 -6.94 12.38
CA ASP A 300 -10.92 -7.73 13.26
C ASP A 300 -11.47 -6.91 14.44
N LEU A 301 -11.95 -5.68 14.15
CA LEU A 301 -12.53 -4.79 15.17
C LEU A 301 -14.04 -5.03 15.40
N LEU A 302 -14.63 -5.99 14.69
CA LEU A 302 -16.03 -6.35 14.79
C LEU A 302 -16.14 -7.63 15.62
N PRO A 303 -16.76 -7.58 16.82
CA PRO A 303 -16.71 -8.69 17.77
C PRO A 303 -17.51 -9.94 17.34
N HIS A 304 -18.47 -9.78 16.39
CA HIS A 304 -19.35 -10.88 15.99
C HIS A 304 -19.36 -11.07 14.47
N GLU A 305 -19.37 -12.32 14.02
CA GLU A 305 -19.39 -12.67 12.59
C GLU A 305 -20.57 -12.02 11.84
N HIS A 306 -21.76 -11.96 12.46
CA HIS A 306 -22.91 -11.29 11.82
C HIS A 306 -22.67 -9.79 11.56
N GLN A 307 -21.93 -9.09 12.46
CA GLN A 307 -21.52 -7.70 12.28
C GLN A 307 -20.48 -7.58 11.16
N ARG A 308 -19.50 -8.50 11.11
CA ARG A 308 -18.51 -8.56 10.06
C ARG A 308 -19.16 -8.73 8.67
N GLN A 309 -20.12 -9.65 8.55
CA GLN A 309 -20.88 -9.87 7.33
C GLN A 309 -21.77 -8.67 6.96
N ALA A 310 -22.39 -8.04 7.95
CA ALA A 310 -23.19 -6.83 7.72
C ALA A 310 -22.31 -5.64 7.28
N ALA A 311 -21.13 -5.47 7.88
CA ALA A 311 -20.14 -4.47 7.51
C ALA A 311 -19.64 -4.68 6.08
N GLY A 312 -19.34 -5.93 5.68
CA GLY A 312 -18.93 -6.28 4.32
C GLY A 312 -20.00 -5.96 3.27
N ARG A 313 -21.26 -6.31 3.55
CA ARG A 313 -22.39 -5.92 2.68
C ARG A 313 -22.52 -4.40 2.58
N ARG A 314 -22.38 -3.69 3.72
CA ARG A 314 -22.45 -2.23 3.69
C ARG A 314 -21.31 -1.59 2.93
N LEU A 315 -20.08 -2.08 3.08
CA LEU A 315 -18.93 -1.66 2.28
C LEU A 315 -19.23 -1.81 0.77
N ALA A 316 -19.73 -2.98 0.39
CA ALA A 316 -20.11 -3.25 -1.00
C ALA A 316 -21.22 -2.30 -1.50
N ASP A 317 -22.21 -1.97 -0.66
CA ASP A 317 -23.27 -1.02 -1.00
C ASP A 317 -22.73 0.41 -1.19
N LEU A 318 -21.78 0.83 -0.33
CA LEU A 318 -21.11 2.12 -0.48
C LEU A 318 -20.29 2.20 -1.77
N VAL A 319 -19.59 1.13 -2.13
CA VAL A 319 -18.85 1.05 -3.40
C VAL A 319 -19.82 1.10 -4.60
N ARG A 320 -20.93 0.37 -4.56
CA ARG A 320 -21.97 0.41 -5.62
C ARG A 320 -22.60 1.81 -5.73
N ALA A 321 -22.93 2.43 -4.60
CA ALA A 321 -23.51 3.77 -4.56
C ALA A 321 -22.55 4.84 -5.11
N ALA A 322 -21.24 4.65 -4.93
CA ALA A 322 -20.20 5.49 -5.54
C ALA A 322 -19.99 5.19 -7.04
N GLY A 323 -20.73 4.29 -7.66
CA GLY A 323 -20.53 3.85 -9.05
C GLY A 323 -19.23 3.07 -9.23
N PHE A 324 -18.86 2.26 -8.24
CA PHE A 324 -17.60 1.52 -8.16
C PHE A 324 -16.35 2.42 -8.22
N ARG A 325 -16.46 3.63 -7.70
CA ARG A 325 -15.32 4.55 -7.56
C ARG A 325 -14.74 4.46 -6.16
N ILE A 326 -13.44 4.73 -6.07
CA ILE A 326 -12.74 4.83 -4.79
C ILE A 326 -13.34 5.99 -3.98
N ALA A 327 -13.58 5.74 -2.69
CA ALA A 327 -13.93 6.75 -1.70
C ALA A 327 -13.12 6.51 -0.42
N THR A 328 -11.82 6.27 -0.61
CA THR A 328 -10.83 6.13 0.45
C THR A 328 -9.63 7.02 0.15
N GLY A 329 -9.03 7.56 1.22
CA GLY A 329 -7.73 8.18 1.17
C GLY A 329 -6.59 7.16 1.36
N PHE A 330 -5.44 7.60 1.86
CA PHE A 330 -4.25 6.75 2.02
C PHE A 330 -4.50 5.57 2.95
N VAL A 331 -5.23 5.77 4.04
CA VAL A 331 -5.43 4.73 5.08
C VAL A 331 -6.37 3.62 4.60
N GLY A 332 -7.45 3.96 3.92
CA GLY A 332 -8.44 2.98 3.48
C GLY A 332 -8.05 2.23 2.21
N THR A 333 -7.29 2.88 1.31
CA THR A 333 -6.97 2.36 -0.02
C THR A 333 -6.27 1.00 -0.02
N PRO A 334 -5.26 0.70 0.83
CA PRO A 334 -4.63 -0.62 0.86
C PRO A 334 -5.52 -1.75 1.36
N LEU A 335 -6.62 -1.42 2.05
CA LEU A 335 -7.45 -2.40 2.77
C LEU A 335 -8.80 -2.68 2.11
N VAL A 336 -9.31 -1.78 1.28
CA VAL A 336 -10.69 -1.84 0.76
C VAL A 336 -10.96 -3.11 -0.06
N CYS A 337 -10.05 -3.50 -0.95
CA CYS A 337 -10.20 -4.72 -1.75
C CYS A 337 -10.09 -5.99 -0.90
N ASP A 338 -9.19 -6.01 0.08
CA ASP A 338 -9.06 -7.12 1.03
C ASP A 338 -10.33 -7.29 1.88
N ALA A 339 -10.88 -6.21 2.39
CA ALA A 339 -12.11 -6.24 3.20
C ALA A 339 -13.33 -6.75 2.39
N LEU A 340 -13.46 -6.30 1.15
CA LEU A 340 -14.48 -6.81 0.22
C LEU A 340 -14.28 -8.31 -0.03
N THR A 341 -13.07 -8.74 -0.33
CA THR A 341 -12.74 -10.15 -0.59
C THR A 341 -13.01 -11.02 0.64
N ALA A 342 -12.57 -10.58 1.82
CA ALA A 342 -12.73 -11.33 3.08
C ALA A 342 -14.19 -11.49 3.54
N THR A 343 -15.12 -10.71 2.95
CA THR A 343 -16.56 -10.76 3.27
C THR A 343 -17.40 -11.26 2.10
N GLY A 344 -16.78 -11.92 1.12
CA GLY A 344 -17.46 -12.55 -0.01
C GLY A 344 -17.99 -11.58 -1.07
N GLN A 345 -17.44 -10.36 -1.16
CA GLN A 345 -17.83 -9.33 -2.13
C GLN A 345 -16.77 -9.16 -3.24
N LEU A 346 -16.20 -10.27 -3.69
CA LEU A 346 -15.11 -10.30 -4.66
C LEU A 346 -15.46 -9.60 -5.99
N ASP A 347 -16.69 -9.78 -6.49
CA ASP A 347 -17.18 -9.11 -7.68
C ASP A 347 -17.14 -7.58 -7.57
N VAL A 348 -17.48 -7.07 -6.38
CA VAL A 348 -17.42 -5.63 -6.09
C VAL A 348 -15.98 -5.13 -6.05
N ALA A 349 -15.07 -5.91 -5.47
CA ALA A 349 -13.65 -5.58 -5.43
C ALA A 349 -13.05 -5.48 -6.85
N TYR A 350 -13.37 -6.41 -7.75
CA TYR A 350 -12.90 -6.34 -9.13
C TYR A 350 -13.51 -5.17 -9.92
N ARG A 351 -14.80 -4.92 -9.75
CA ARG A 351 -15.43 -3.75 -10.40
C ARG A 351 -14.88 -2.42 -9.89
N LEU A 352 -14.48 -2.36 -8.62
CA LEU A 352 -13.77 -1.21 -8.05
C LEU A 352 -12.37 -1.07 -8.67
N LEU A 353 -11.61 -2.16 -8.75
CA LEU A 353 -10.27 -2.19 -9.33
C LEU A 353 -10.27 -1.80 -10.82
N LEU A 354 -11.23 -2.31 -11.60
CA LEU A 354 -11.31 -2.14 -13.05
C LEU A 354 -12.04 -0.85 -13.46
N GLN A 355 -12.47 -0.02 -12.52
CA GLN A 355 -13.08 1.27 -12.80
C GLN A 355 -12.07 2.21 -13.48
N THR A 356 -12.51 2.88 -14.57
CA THR A 356 -11.68 3.81 -15.35
C THR A 356 -12.06 5.28 -15.17
N GLN A 357 -13.17 5.56 -14.47
CA GLN A 357 -13.58 6.95 -14.18
C GLN A 357 -13.00 7.41 -12.87
N CYS A 358 -12.61 8.67 -12.81
CA CYS A 358 -12.09 9.31 -11.58
C CYS A 358 -13.18 9.36 -10.48
N PRO A 359 -12.82 9.07 -9.23
CA PRO A 359 -11.56 8.53 -8.70
C PRO A 359 -11.44 7.02 -8.87
N SER A 360 -10.36 6.53 -9.43
CA SER A 360 -10.05 5.10 -9.58
C SER A 360 -8.57 4.88 -9.88
N TRP A 361 -8.06 3.66 -9.68
CA TRP A 361 -6.68 3.32 -10.02
C TRP A 361 -6.38 3.38 -11.52
N LEU A 362 -7.36 3.02 -12.37
CA LEU A 362 -7.12 2.98 -13.82
C LEU A 362 -7.36 4.33 -14.50
N TYR A 363 -8.03 5.29 -13.84
CA TYR A 363 -8.21 6.62 -14.40
C TYR A 363 -6.87 7.31 -14.74
N PRO A 364 -5.87 7.41 -13.84
CA PRO A 364 -4.56 7.93 -14.20
C PRO A 364 -3.90 7.20 -15.37
N VAL A 365 -4.05 5.87 -15.45
CA VAL A 365 -3.52 5.07 -16.56
C VAL A 365 -4.16 5.49 -17.88
N THR A 366 -5.50 5.67 -17.93
CA THR A 366 -6.20 6.14 -19.13
C THR A 366 -5.81 7.58 -19.54
N MET A 367 -5.33 8.38 -18.58
CA MET A 367 -4.78 9.72 -18.82
C MET A 367 -3.30 9.71 -19.22
N GLY A 368 -2.70 8.54 -19.43
CA GLY A 368 -1.31 8.37 -19.84
C GLY A 368 -0.27 8.47 -18.72
N ALA A 369 -0.68 8.17 -17.48
CA ALA A 369 0.25 8.09 -16.35
C ALA A 369 1.25 6.94 -16.53
N THR A 370 2.50 7.20 -16.18
CA THR A 370 3.61 6.24 -16.14
C THR A 370 4.11 6.00 -14.71
N THR A 371 3.49 6.66 -13.74
CA THR A 371 3.74 6.59 -12.31
C THR A 371 2.41 6.71 -11.56
N ILE A 372 2.37 6.38 -10.28
CA ILE A 372 1.21 6.60 -9.41
C ILE A 372 1.13 8.08 -9.05
N TRP A 373 -0.08 8.62 -9.04
CA TRP A 373 -0.35 10.00 -8.64
C TRP A 373 -0.69 10.09 -7.14
N GLU A 374 -0.42 11.25 -6.55
CA GLU A 374 -0.71 11.53 -5.14
C GLU A 374 -2.22 11.62 -4.89
N ARG A 375 -2.94 12.32 -5.77
CA ARG A 375 -4.40 12.42 -5.77
C ARG A 375 -4.99 11.66 -6.95
N TRP A 376 -6.17 11.13 -6.77
CA TRP A 376 -6.92 10.48 -7.84
C TRP A 376 -7.18 11.40 -9.04
N ASP A 377 -7.32 12.71 -8.80
CA ASP A 377 -7.63 13.77 -9.74
C ASP A 377 -6.48 14.76 -9.93
N SER A 378 -5.21 14.34 -9.75
CA SER A 378 -4.03 15.19 -9.99
C SER A 378 -4.07 15.84 -11.38
N MET A 379 -4.55 15.12 -12.38
CA MET A 379 -5.01 15.67 -13.66
C MET A 379 -6.52 15.42 -13.77
N ARG A 380 -7.26 16.46 -14.09
CA ARG A 380 -8.71 16.42 -14.26
C ARG A 380 -9.10 15.85 -15.64
N PRO A 381 -10.36 15.40 -15.83
CA PRO A 381 -10.77 14.86 -17.12
C PRO A 381 -10.62 15.79 -18.33
N ASP A 382 -10.59 17.11 -18.10
CA ASP A 382 -10.35 18.12 -19.14
C ASP A 382 -8.85 18.32 -19.44
N GLY A 383 -7.97 17.56 -18.79
CA GLY A 383 -6.52 17.65 -18.91
C GLY A 383 -5.88 18.76 -18.06
N SER A 384 -6.65 19.53 -17.32
CA SER A 384 -6.12 20.54 -16.41
C SER A 384 -5.50 19.90 -15.15
N ILE A 385 -4.45 20.51 -14.62
CA ILE A 385 -3.83 20.09 -13.36
C ILE A 385 -4.71 20.55 -12.20
N ASN A 386 -4.91 19.66 -11.21
CA ASN A 386 -5.64 19.99 -9.98
C ASN A 386 -5.02 21.25 -9.32
N PRO A 387 -5.83 22.22 -8.85
CA PRO A 387 -5.34 23.43 -8.23
C PRO A 387 -4.74 23.24 -6.83
N GLY A 388 -5.00 22.13 -6.16
CA GLY A 388 -4.47 21.85 -4.83
C GLY A 388 -2.95 21.67 -4.81
N GLU A 389 -2.34 21.93 -3.67
CA GLU A 389 -0.90 21.81 -3.49
C GLU A 389 -0.44 20.34 -3.41
N MET A 390 -1.34 19.45 -2.95
CA MET A 390 -1.10 18.01 -2.87
C MET A 390 -1.28 17.36 -4.25
N THR A 391 -0.49 17.79 -5.22
CA THR A 391 -0.56 17.34 -6.62
C THR A 391 0.81 16.93 -7.10
N SER A 392 1.19 15.67 -6.83
CA SER A 392 2.36 15.03 -7.42
C SER A 392 1.92 13.99 -8.44
N PHE A 393 2.63 13.92 -9.57
CA PHE A 393 2.44 12.89 -10.58
C PHE A 393 3.33 11.65 -10.35
N ASN A 394 4.14 11.65 -9.29
CA ASN A 394 4.92 10.49 -8.87
C ASN A 394 4.91 10.39 -7.35
N HIS A 395 4.03 9.52 -6.83
CA HIS A 395 3.81 9.32 -5.40
C HIS A 395 3.28 7.91 -5.17
N TYR A 396 4.01 7.05 -4.47
CA TYR A 396 3.75 5.62 -4.46
C TYR A 396 2.55 5.16 -3.61
N ALA A 397 2.07 5.95 -2.65
CA ALA A 397 1.13 5.51 -1.60
C ALA A 397 -0.12 4.79 -2.13
N LEU A 398 -0.83 5.37 -3.10
CA LEU A 398 -2.03 4.78 -3.69
C LEU A 398 -1.75 3.51 -4.52
N GLY A 399 -0.47 3.24 -4.83
CA GLY A 399 -0.01 2.01 -5.46
C GLY A 399 -0.01 0.79 -4.53
N ALA A 400 -0.34 0.96 -3.24
CA ALA A 400 -0.46 -0.13 -2.27
C ALA A 400 -1.44 -1.24 -2.70
N VAL A 401 -2.36 -0.98 -3.61
CA VAL A 401 -3.26 -1.98 -4.21
C VAL A 401 -2.53 -3.13 -4.90
N ALA A 402 -1.27 -2.93 -5.32
CA ALA A 402 -0.50 -3.98 -5.99
C ALA A 402 -0.26 -5.19 -5.08
N ASP A 403 -0.21 -5.03 -3.77
CA ASP A 403 -0.16 -6.17 -2.84
C ASP A 403 -1.39 -7.07 -2.98
N TRP A 404 -2.60 -6.49 -3.15
CA TRP A 404 -3.81 -7.27 -3.44
C TRP A 404 -3.77 -7.95 -4.81
N LEU A 405 -3.17 -7.32 -5.84
CA LEU A 405 -2.96 -7.97 -7.14
C LEU A 405 -2.11 -9.23 -7.00
N HIS A 406 -1.04 -9.16 -6.22
CA HIS A 406 -0.14 -10.30 -6.01
C HIS A 406 -0.83 -11.42 -5.22
N ARG A 407 -1.44 -11.09 -4.07
CA ARG A 407 -1.99 -12.05 -3.12
C ARG A 407 -3.34 -12.62 -3.53
N THR A 408 -4.16 -11.83 -4.22
CA THR A 408 -5.56 -12.19 -4.52
C THR A 408 -5.79 -12.43 -6.00
N VAL A 409 -5.43 -11.48 -6.87
CA VAL A 409 -5.66 -11.65 -8.31
C VAL A 409 -4.81 -12.78 -8.87
N ALA A 410 -3.51 -12.74 -8.65
CA ALA A 410 -2.62 -13.84 -9.03
C ALA A 410 -2.66 -15.00 -8.04
N GLY A 411 -2.76 -14.70 -6.74
CA GLY A 411 -2.97 -15.70 -5.68
C GLY A 411 -1.70 -16.16 -4.98
N LEU A 412 -0.63 -15.36 -4.91
CA LEU A 412 0.63 -15.71 -4.26
C LEU A 412 0.85 -14.90 -2.97
N ALA A 413 0.82 -15.57 -1.82
CA ALA A 413 1.05 -14.94 -0.52
C ALA A 413 1.91 -15.82 0.41
N PRO A 414 2.61 -15.23 1.40
CA PRO A 414 3.22 -16.01 2.46
C PRO A 414 2.15 -16.55 3.42
N ALA A 415 2.24 -17.84 3.78
CA ALA A 415 1.50 -18.46 4.87
C ALA A 415 2.30 -18.48 6.17
N ALA A 416 3.62 -18.42 6.05
CA ALA A 416 4.55 -18.26 7.16
C ALA A 416 5.62 -17.22 6.80
N PRO A 417 6.22 -16.56 7.80
CA PRO A 417 7.24 -15.56 7.58
C PRO A 417 8.37 -16.07 6.67
N GLY A 418 8.85 -15.20 5.79
CA GLY A 418 9.90 -15.50 4.82
C GLY A 418 9.48 -16.44 3.70
N TYR A 419 8.19 -16.66 3.47
CA TYR A 419 7.69 -17.62 2.46
C TYR A 419 8.14 -19.08 2.72
N ARG A 420 8.43 -19.44 3.96
CA ARG A 420 8.70 -20.82 4.34
C ARG A 420 7.50 -21.73 4.03
N ALA A 421 6.30 -21.18 4.17
CA ALA A 421 5.07 -21.76 3.65
C ALA A 421 4.35 -20.71 2.81
N LEU A 422 3.78 -21.14 1.70
CA LEU A 422 3.01 -20.32 0.78
C LEU A 422 1.51 -20.60 0.93
N VAL A 423 0.68 -19.58 0.76
CA VAL A 423 -0.72 -19.72 0.36
C VAL A 423 -0.81 -19.40 -1.13
N VAL A 424 -1.32 -20.33 -1.89
CA VAL A 424 -1.69 -20.13 -3.28
C VAL A 424 -3.22 -20.16 -3.38
N ARG A 425 -3.83 -18.98 -3.59
CA ARG A 425 -5.30 -18.84 -3.64
C ARG A 425 -5.69 -17.83 -4.70
N PRO A 426 -5.58 -18.17 -5.98
CA PRO A 426 -6.06 -17.29 -7.05
C PRO A 426 -7.58 -17.12 -6.97
N GLN A 427 -8.02 -15.89 -7.24
CA GLN A 427 -9.44 -15.53 -7.24
C GLN A 427 -9.84 -15.05 -8.65
N PRO A 428 -9.96 -15.96 -9.62
CA PRO A 428 -10.32 -15.60 -10.99
C PRO A 428 -11.73 -15.01 -11.09
N THR A 429 -11.94 -14.12 -12.06
CA THR A 429 -13.24 -13.54 -12.39
C THR A 429 -13.51 -13.63 -13.88
N ALA A 430 -14.73 -13.25 -14.31
CA ALA A 430 -15.07 -13.23 -15.72
C ALA A 430 -14.26 -12.22 -16.55
N GLU A 431 -13.81 -11.14 -15.92
CA GLU A 431 -13.09 -10.02 -16.53
C GLU A 431 -11.63 -10.35 -16.90
N LEU A 432 -11.04 -11.33 -16.24
CA LEU A 432 -9.66 -11.74 -16.48
C LEU A 432 -9.59 -13.17 -17.00
N THR A 433 -8.86 -13.38 -18.08
CA THR A 433 -8.60 -14.73 -18.61
C THR A 433 -7.31 -15.35 -18.08
N ARG A 434 -6.37 -14.55 -17.58
CA ARG A 434 -5.12 -15.01 -16.95
C ARG A 434 -4.59 -13.99 -15.94
N ALA A 435 -3.84 -14.48 -14.96
CA ALA A 435 -2.92 -13.67 -14.17
C ALA A 435 -1.77 -14.52 -13.64
N ALA A 436 -0.65 -13.88 -13.36
CA ALA A 436 0.53 -14.53 -12.81
C ALA A 436 1.26 -13.59 -11.84
N ALA A 437 1.85 -14.17 -10.81
CA ALA A 437 2.81 -13.51 -9.94
C ALA A 437 4.03 -14.40 -9.71
N ARG A 438 5.19 -13.75 -9.56
CA ARG A 438 6.45 -14.38 -9.25
C ARG A 438 7.19 -13.57 -8.21
N HIS A 439 7.77 -14.25 -7.22
CA HIS A 439 8.52 -13.61 -6.15
C HIS A 439 9.79 -14.38 -5.83
N LEU A 440 10.91 -13.66 -5.70
CA LEU A 440 12.18 -14.21 -5.22
C LEU A 440 12.21 -14.11 -3.70
N SER A 441 11.78 -15.18 -3.05
CA SER A 441 11.79 -15.30 -1.58
C SER A 441 13.19 -15.67 -1.06
N PRO A 442 13.42 -15.67 0.28
CA PRO A 442 14.65 -16.19 0.87
C PRO A 442 14.95 -17.65 0.50
N TYR A 443 13.94 -18.45 0.14
CA TYR A 443 14.06 -19.85 -0.28
C TYR A 443 14.29 -20.01 -1.79
N GLY A 444 14.19 -18.94 -2.57
CA GLY A 444 14.25 -18.94 -4.01
C GLY A 444 12.96 -18.47 -4.67
N GLU A 445 12.82 -18.77 -5.96
CA GLU A 445 11.66 -18.33 -6.74
C GLU A 445 10.40 -19.10 -6.33
N ALA A 446 9.36 -18.36 -5.99
CA ALA A 446 7.99 -18.84 -5.87
C ALA A 446 7.13 -18.21 -6.97
N SER A 447 6.27 -18.97 -7.63
CA SER A 447 5.39 -18.42 -8.65
C SER A 447 4.03 -19.10 -8.72
N VAL A 448 3.06 -18.35 -9.21
CA VAL A 448 1.72 -18.81 -9.55
C VAL A 448 1.32 -18.21 -10.89
N ALA A 449 0.72 -19.02 -11.74
CA ALA A 449 0.11 -18.59 -12.99
C ALA A 449 -1.19 -19.36 -13.20
N TRP A 450 -2.25 -18.66 -13.56
CA TRP A 450 -3.50 -19.27 -13.97
C TRP A 450 -4.00 -18.70 -15.29
N GLU A 451 -4.66 -19.56 -16.08
CA GLU A 451 -5.25 -19.21 -17.36
C GLU A 451 -6.60 -19.92 -17.52
N ARG A 452 -7.57 -19.22 -18.04
CA ARG A 452 -8.92 -19.72 -18.39
C ARG A 452 -9.02 -19.83 -19.91
N ALA A 453 -9.16 -21.05 -20.41
CA ALA A 453 -9.32 -21.35 -21.82
C ALA A 453 -10.25 -22.56 -21.98
N ASP A 454 -11.06 -22.59 -23.02
CA ASP A 454 -11.91 -23.71 -23.42
C ASP A 454 -12.80 -24.29 -22.30
N GLY A 455 -13.33 -23.40 -21.42
CA GLY A 455 -14.14 -23.79 -20.26
C GLY A 455 -13.37 -24.46 -19.13
N ARG A 456 -12.04 -24.35 -19.15
CA ARG A 456 -11.12 -24.89 -18.15
C ARG A 456 -10.31 -23.77 -17.51
N LEU A 457 -9.85 -24.00 -16.30
CA LEU A 457 -8.82 -23.21 -15.62
C LEU A 457 -7.58 -24.07 -15.42
N HIS A 458 -6.49 -23.60 -15.99
CA HIS A 458 -5.17 -24.19 -15.84
C HIS A 458 -4.41 -23.39 -14.77
N LEU A 459 -3.97 -24.05 -13.69
CA LEU A 459 -3.20 -23.44 -12.60
C LEU A 459 -1.82 -24.10 -12.56
N THR A 460 -0.78 -23.29 -12.60
CA THR A 460 0.62 -23.73 -12.42
C THR A 460 1.22 -23.02 -11.22
N VAL A 461 1.86 -23.77 -10.34
CA VAL A 461 2.50 -23.27 -9.11
C VAL A 461 3.92 -23.81 -9.04
N HIS A 462 4.88 -22.93 -8.78
CA HIS A 462 6.25 -23.32 -8.46
C HIS A 462 6.57 -23.01 -7.00
N VAL A 463 6.99 -24.03 -6.26
CA VAL A 463 7.37 -23.94 -4.85
C VAL A 463 8.87 -24.14 -4.74
N PRO A 464 9.63 -23.19 -4.14
CA PRO A 464 11.08 -23.31 -4.00
C PRO A 464 11.49 -24.43 -3.02
N VAL A 465 12.73 -24.88 -3.15
CA VAL A 465 13.32 -25.89 -2.25
C VAL A 465 13.32 -25.36 -0.81
N GLY A 466 12.90 -26.18 0.14
CA GLY A 466 12.79 -25.80 1.57
C GLY A 466 11.49 -25.11 1.96
N ALA A 467 10.60 -24.85 1.00
CA ALA A 467 9.26 -24.32 1.25
C ALA A 467 8.16 -25.35 0.95
N THR A 468 6.96 -25.06 1.42
CA THR A 468 5.72 -25.81 1.14
C THR A 468 4.64 -24.85 0.69
N ALA A 469 3.59 -25.33 0.04
CA ALA A 469 2.44 -24.53 -0.32
C ALA A 469 1.12 -25.19 0.06
N GLU A 470 0.16 -24.38 0.50
CA GLU A 470 -1.24 -24.72 0.63
C GLU A 470 -1.98 -24.09 -0.56
N VAL A 471 -2.44 -24.94 -1.49
CA VAL A 471 -3.01 -24.52 -2.76
C VAL A 471 -4.52 -24.66 -2.73
N TYR A 472 -5.22 -23.53 -2.82
CA TYR A 472 -6.67 -23.45 -2.93
C TYR A 472 -7.04 -23.43 -4.42
N VAL A 473 -7.21 -24.61 -4.99
CA VAL A 473 -7.58 -24.75 -6.39
C VAL A 473 -9.02 -24.22 -6.59
N PRO A 474 -9.26 -23.27 -7.49
CA PRO A 474 -10.61 -22.75 -7.73
C PRO A 474 -11.61 -23.87 -8.05
N GLY A 475 -12.75 -23.87 -7.33
CA GLY A 475 -13.76 -24.93 -7.47
C GLY A 475 -13.50 -26.20 -6.62
N SER A 476 -12.35 -26.33 -5.98
CA SER A 476 -12.08 -27.44 -5.05
C SER A 476 -12.62 -27.15 -3.64
N PRO A 477 -13.16 -28.17 -2.94
CA PRO A 477 -13.74 -27.97 -1.59
C PRO A 477 -12.70 -27.79 -0.49
N ALA A 478 -11.45 -28.21 -0.71
CA ALA A 478 -10.38 -28.17 0.28
C ALA A 478 -9.04 -27.80 -0.39
N PRO A 479 -8.11 -27.18 0.36
CA PRO A 479 -6.77 -26.92 -0.15
C PRO A 479 -5.95 -28.21 -0.25
N GLU A 480 -5.01 -28.23 -1.18
CA GLU A 480 -4.00 -29.27 -1.32
C GLU A 480 -2.66 -28.79 -0.77
N ARG A 481 -1.95 -29.63 -0.03
CA ARG A 481 -0.59 -29.35 0.43
C ARG A 481 0.43 -29.97 -0.52
N VAL A 482 1.36 -29.14 -1.01
CA VAL A 482 2.42 -29.56 -1.93
C VAL A 482 3.79 -29.15 -1.40
N GLY A 483 4.81 -29.94 -1.72
CA GLY A 483 6.22 -29.67 -1.46
C GLY A 483 6.85 -28.85 -2.58
N HIS A 484 8.21 -28.82 -2.61
CA HIS A 484 8.96 -28.13 -3.64
C HIS A 484 8.73 -28.74 -5.04
N GLY A 485 8.90 -27.92 -6.06
CA GLY A 485 8.75 -28.30 -7.46
C GLY A 485 7.62 -27.57 -8.16
N GLU A 486 7.38 -27.99 -9.40
CA GLU A 486 6.28 -27.47 -10.21
C GLU A 486 5.05 -28.37 -10.08
N HIS A 487 3.89 -27.76 -9.83
CA HIS A 487 2.60 -28.45 -9.70
C HIS A 487 1.59 -27.83 -10.65
N ARG A 488 0.72 -28.67 -11.23
CA ARG A 488 -0.28 -28.24 -12.21
C ARG A 488 -1.64 -28.82 -11.91
N TRP A 489 -2.67 -28.00 -12.07
CA TRP A 489 -4.07 -28.40 -11.98
C TRP A 489 -4.80 -27.94 -13.23
N ASP A 490 -5.72 -28.78 -13.67
CA ASP A 490 -6.63 -28.53 -14.77
C ASP A 490 -8.04 -28.85 -14.31
N VAL A 491 -8.85 -27.80 -14.07
CA VAL A 491 -10.17 -27.90 -13.46
C VAL A 491 -11.24 -27.18 -14.31
N PRO A 492 -12.52 -27.49 -14.15
CA PRO A 492 -13.58 -26.69 -14.78
C PRO A 492 -13.44 -25.22 -14.44
N ASP A 493 -13.68 -24.34 -15.40
CA ASP A 493 -13.63 -22.89 -15.19
C ASP A 493 -14.71 -22.44 -14.18
N PRO A 494 -14.33 -21.91 -13.00
CA PRO A 494 -15.31 -21.51 -11.97
C PRO A 494 -16.16 -20.31 -12.41
N CYS A 495 -15.75 -19.58 -13.46
CA CYS A 495 -16.47 -18.42 -13.99
C CYS A 495 -17.31 -18.74 -15.22
N ALA A 496 -17.33 -19.97 -15.70
CA ALA A 496 -18.05 -20.36 -16.93
C ALA A 496 -19.54 -20.02 -16.86
N ALA A 497 -20.18 -20.19 -15.70
CA ALA A 497 -21.59 -19.86 -15.51
C ALA A 497 -21.87 -18.34 -15.52
N GLN A 498 -20.90 -17.51 -15.13
CA GLN A 498 -21.03 -16.04 -15.11
C GLN A 498 -20.92 -15.45 -16.52
N VAL A 499 -20.11 -16.04 -17.38
CA VAL A 499 -19.95 -15.63 -18.78
C VAL A 499 -21.25 -15.83 -19.56
N LEU A 500 -21.98 -16.94 -19.32
CA LEU A 500 -23.26 -17.23 -19.95
C LEU A 500 -24.38 -16.27 -19.50
N ALA A 501 -24.35 -15.81 -18.25
CA ALA A 501 -25.32 -14.85 -17.71
C ALA A 501 -25.09 -13.41 -18.20
N GLY A 502 -23.84 -13.02 -18.48
CA GLY A 502 -23.48 -11.70 -19.01
C GLY A 502 -23.80 -11.51 -20.50
N SER A 503 -23.89 -12.59 -21.27
CA SER A 503 -24.21 -12.54 -22.72
C SER A 503 -25.69 -12.34 -23.03
N SER A 504 -26.56 -12.26 -22.06
CA SER A 504 -28.02 -12.16 -22.20
C SER A 504 -28.62 -10.78 -21.88
N ILE A 505 -27.81 -9.70 -21.92
CA ILE A 505 -28.34 -8.33 -21.84
C ILE A 505 -28.72 -7.91 -23.29
N PRO A 506 -29.99 -7.70 -23.62
CA PRO A 506 -30.37 -7.15 -24.92
C PRO A 506 -29.93 -5.69 -25.03
N ASN A 507 -29.50 -5.31 -26.23
CA ASN A 507 -29.16 -3.93 -26.67
C ASN A 507 -30.20 -2.88 -26.31
#